data_cae50518b31e373d7623ad0c54dc6629
#
_entry.id   cae50518b31e373d7623ad0c54dc6629
#
_cell.length_a   1.000
_cell.length_b   1.000
_cell.length_c   1.000
_cell.angle_alpha   90.00
_cell.angle_beta   90.00
_cell.angle_gamma   90.00
#
_symmetry.space_group_name_H-M   'P 1'
#
loop_
_entity.id
_entity.type
_entity.pdbx_description
1 polymer ?
#
loop_
_entity_poly.entity_id
_entity_poly.type
_entity_poly.pdbx_seq_one_letter_code
_entity_poly.pdbx_strand_id
1 'polypeptide(L)'
;MLKRCACYLAVACLLWAGAARAETTLVIGIAADPTGLDPEAVLNNTSGFVMATIYDSLVKYKPGTTEVAPGVAEKWDVSADGLTYTFHLRSGVKFQDGTLLDANAVVWNVDRLFNKNNPQYIYNTGPAENYADFTYGDVSSYRAVGSDTVEFKFKKPSAPFLNSVAMVWNGIVSPTAAAKYGKDFRNHPVGSGPFAFKEWRQRDQVILDANTAYWNGKPKVDHLIFKEYPEAQAALLALKRGEIQILGDVSTQNVPAIKSDPNLVLLTQPGLAVSGVGLPTEVPPFNDKRVRQAINYAIDKEAIDKALFQGLAVPMTSPLPEAQWGFDPTLKGYPYDPAKAQALLREAGVKLPLQVELAAYNSPRGYNPAGPNLAVAIQGYLKKIGIEANLRQFEIGAYLAMVRSGTYKGLMLQGFTGDNGDPDNFLGVLFGSSGIPVNNWAHYRNPALDQILTEAAGTPDHAKRVALYKQAQKIILDDAPWAFINSVLQVRAARKEVKGFQLNPTQMFFDMEKVSLGG
;
A
#
# COMPACT_ATOMS: atom_id res chain seq x y z
N MET A 1 -1.09 82.96 48.16
CA MET A 1 0.02 82.12 47.67
C MET A 1 -0.54 80.75 47.35
N LEU A 2 -0.93 80.51 46.12
CA LEU A 2 -1.50 79.26 45.65
C LEU A 2 -0.40 78.32 45.07
N LYS A 3 -0.26 77.14 45.64
CA LYS A 3 0.57 76.09 45.06
C LYS A 3 -0.34 75.16 44.27
N ARG A 4 -0.12 75.05 42.92
CA ARG A 4 -0.76 74.11 41.99
C ARG A 4 -0.07 72.76 42.12
N CYS A 5 -0.83 71.74 42.52
CA CYS A 5 -0.42 70.34 42.36
C CYS A 5 -0.87 69.87 40.99
N ALA A 6 0.07 69.48 40.11
CA ALA A 6 -0.20 68.79 38.82
C ALA A 6 -0.13 67.29 39.08
N CYS A 7 -1.25 66.58 38.95
CA CYS A 7 -1.29 65.11 38.88
C CYS A 7 -0.95 64.64 37.49
N TYR A 8 0.15 63.89 37.31
CA TYR A 8 0.45 63.15 36.10
C TYR A 8 -0.22 61.75 36.16
N LEU A 9 -1.27 61.56 35.38
CA LEU A 9 -1.82 60.23 35.14
C LEU A 9 -0.94 59.57 34.07
N ALA A 10 -0.11 58.60 34.48
CA ALA A 10 0.59 57.72 33.54
C ALA A 10 -0.39 56.62 33.11
N VAL A 11 -0.88 56.71 31.89
CA VAL A 11 -1.64 55.62 31.24
C VAL A 11 -0.62 54.59 30.73
N ALA A 12 -0.47 53.47 31.45
CA ALA A 12 0.29 52.31 31.00
C ALA A 12 -0.55 51.53 30.00
N CYS A 13 -0.36 51.76 28.69
CA CYS A 13 -0.82 50.87 27.63
C CYS A 13 -0.02 49.59 27.69
N LEU A 14 -0.56 48.56 28.30
CA LEU A 14 -0.08 47.19 28.17
C LEU A 14 -0.38 46.74 26.75
N LEU A 15 0.60 46.87 25.86
CA LEU A 15 0.63 46.18 24.60
C LEU A 15 0.78 44.68 24.86
N TRP A 16 -0.32 43.96 24.89
CA TRP A 16 -0.30 42.53 24.68
C TRP A 16 0.15 42.25 23.24
N ALA A 17 1.45 42.22 23.01
CA ALA A 17 2.01 41.59 21.86
C ALA A 17 1.78 40.09 22.02
N GLY A 18 0.64 39.59 21.56
CA GLY A 18 0.48 38.16 21.34
C GLY A 18 1.64 37.75 20.46
N ALA A 19 2.57 36.96 20.97
CA ALA A 19 3.64 36.38 20.16
C ALA A 19 2.95 35.61 19.01
N ALA A 20 2.97 36.18 17.83
CA ALA A 20 2.55 35.46 16.63
C ALA A 20 3.44 34.22 16.55
N ARG A 21 2.86 33.06 16.83
CA ARG A 21 3.55 31.78 16.68
C ARG A 21 3.93 31.67 15.22
N ALA A 22 5.22 31.51 14.93
CA ALA A 22 5.68 31.27 13.56
C ALA A 22 4.97 30.02 13.02
N GLU A 23 4.42 30.13 11.81
CA GLU A 23 3.78 29.02 11.13
C GLU A 23 4.77 27.89 10.93
N THR A 24 4.32 26.68 11.21
CA THR A 24 5.14 25.47 11.13
C THR A 24 4.87 24.75 9.82
N THR A 25 5.93 24.50 9.04
CA THR A 25 5.87 23.82 7.74
C THR A 25 6.63 22.51 7.81
N LEU A 26 5.95 21.41 7.46
CA LEU A 26 6.56 20.09 7.26
C LEU A 26 6.70 19.84 5.76
N VAL A 27 7.92 19.59 5.31
CA VAL A 27 8.21 19.29 3.91
C VAL A 27 8.62 17.83 3.75
N ILE A 28 7.93 17.11 2.86
CA ILE A 28 8.19 15.72 2.50
C ILE A 28 8.76 15.70 1.08
N GLY A 29 9.96 15.13 0.92
CA GLY A 29 10.55 14.90 -0.40
C GLY A 29 9.99 13.63 -1.02
N ILE A 30 9.50 13.71 -2.25
CA ILE A 30 8.94 12.60 -3.05
C ILE A 30 9.69 12.49 -4.38
N ALA A 31 9.78 11.28 -4.96
CA ALA A 31 10.60 11.04 -6.15
C ALA A 31 9.95 11.51 -7.46
N ALA A 32 8.65 11.73 -7.50
CA ALA A 32 7.91 12.12 -8.69
C ALA A 32 6.70 12.98 -8.34
N ASP A 33 6.27 13.81 -9.28
CA ASP A 33 5.04 14.59 -9.16
C ASP A 33 3.78 13.69 -9.22
N PRO A 34 2.70 14.00 -8.47
CA PRO A 34 1.41 13.33 -8.66
C PRO A 34 0.91 13.43 -10.11
N THR A 35 0.14 12.45 -10.55
CA THR A 35 -0.52 12.49 -11.87
C THR A 35 -1.96 13.02 -11.79
N GLY A 36 -2.45 13.23 -10.59
CA GLY A 36 -3.77 13.73 -10.25
C GLY A 36 -4.07 13.47 -8.78
N LEU A 37 -5.08 14.16 -8.23
CA LEU A 37 -5.44 14.07 -6.82
C LEU A 37 -6.92 13.69 -6.63
N ASP A 38 -7.48 12.96 -7.57
CA ASP A 38 -8.81 12.36 -7.49
C ASP A 38 -8.67 10.86 -7.16
N PRO A 39 -9.06 10.38 -5.97
CA PRO A 39 -8.83 9.00 -5.54
C PRO A 39 -9.60 7.97 -6.39
N GLU A 40 -10.65 8.41 -7.09
CA GLU A 40 -11.45 7.55 -7.94
C GLU A 40 -10.95 7.51 -9.40
N ALA A 41 -9.91 8.28 -9.74
CA ALA A 41 -9.40 8.40 -11.11
C ALA A 41 -7.93 8.05 -11.29
N VAL A 42 -7.17 7.89 -10.21
CA VAL A 42 -5.70 7.77 -10.26
C VAL A 42 -5.20 6.70 -9.32
N LEU A 43 -4.38 5.76 -9.82
CA LEU A 43 -3.78 4.67 -9.06
C LEU A 43 -2.25 4.69 -9.13
N ASN A 44 -1.59 5.71 -8.52
CA ASN A 44 -0.14 5.68 -8.33
C ASN A 44 0.24 6.14 -6.92
N ASN A 45 1.33 5.59 -6.40
CA ASN A 45 1.74 5.82 -5.02
C ASN A 45 2.00 7.30 -4.69
N THR A 46 2.59 8.06 -5.61
CA THR A 46 2.90 9.48 -5.36
C THR A 46 1.63 10.30 -5.16
N SER A 47 0.61 10.08 -6.00
CA SER A 47 -0.72 10.67 -5.80
C SER A 47 -1.34 10.19 -4.48
N GLY A 48 -1.23 8.89 -4.18
CA GLY A 48 -1.70 8.29 -2.92
C GLY A 48 -1.07 8.92 -1.68
N PHE A 49 0.21 9.28 -1.72
CA PHE A 49 0.89 9.96 -0.61
C PHE A 49 0.21 11.28 -0.24
N VAL A 50 -0.12 12.08 -1.24
CA VAL A 50 -0.80 13.37 -1.04
C VAL A 50 -2.27 13.14 -0.66
N MET A 51 -2.97 12.28 -1.39
CA MET A 51 -4.40 12.01 -1.19
C MET A 51 -4.70 11.45 0.21
N ALA A 52 -3.80 10.64 0.79
CA ALA A 52 -3.94 10.12 2.16
C ALA A 52 -4.03 11.21 3.24
N THR A 53 -3.64 12.45 2.92
CA THR A 53 -3.70 13.59 3.83
C THR A 53 -4.89 14.53 3.57
N ILE A 54 -5.50 14.43 2.37
CA ILE A 54 -6.63 15.28 1.94
C ILE A 54 -7.98 14.61 2.22
N TYR A 55 -8.05 13.27 2.10
CA TYR A 55 -9.29 12.52 2.18
C TYR A 55 -9.37 11.63 3.41
N ASP A 56 -10.59 11.42 3.90
CA ASP A 56 -10.93 10.30 4.77
C ASP A 56 -11.70 9.24 4.01
N SER A 57 -11.64 8.00 4.51
CA SER A 57 -12.45 6.87 4.06
C SER A 57 -13.47 6.49 5.14
N LEU A 58 -14.45 5.62 4.82
CA LEU A 58 -15.43 5.12 5.79
C LEU A 58 -14.76 4.56 7.03
N VAL A 59 -13.76 3.73 6.85
CA VAL A 59 -12.91 3.18 7.90
C VAL A 59 -11.45 3.44 7.55
N LYS A 60 -10.54 3.36 8.50
CA LYS A 60 -9.11 3.58 8.31
C LYS A 60 -8.29 2.44 8.88
N TYR A 61 -7.00 2.40 8.62
CA TYR A 61 -6.10 1.47 9.28
C TYR A 61 -5.70 2.00 10.66
N LYS A 62 -5.51 1.10 11.64
CA LYS A 62 -4.81 1.42 12.87
C LYS A 62 -3.38 1.85 12.54
N PRO A 63 -2.82 2.85 13.24
CA PRO A 63 -1.48 3.34 12.97
C PRO A 63 -0.44 2.20 12.92
N GLY A 64 0.39 2.21 11.87
CA GLY A 64 1.46 1.23 11.67
C GLY A 64 1.02 -0.19 11.31
N THR A 65 -0.27 -0.44 11.06
CA THR A 65 -0.82 -1.76 10.75
C THR A 65 -1.76 -1.71 9.55
N THR A 66 -2.32 -2.87 9.18
CA THR A 66 -3.42 -3.00 8.21
C THR A 66 -4.74 -3.45 8.86
N GLU A 67 -4.79 -3.46 10.19
CA GLU A 67 -6.04 -3.69 10.90
C GLU A 67 -6.97 -2.48 10.75
N VAL A 68 -8.26 -2.76 10.52
CA VAL A 68 -9.27 -1.73 10.32
C VAL A 68 -9.68 -1.09 11.65
N ALA A 69 -9.90 0.22 11.61
CA ALA A 69 -10.36 1.05 12.73
C ALA A 69 -11.42 2.05 12.26
N PRO A 70 -12.22 2.63 13.17
CA PRO A 70 -13.16 3.68 12.83
C PRO A 70 -12.51 4.86 12.09
N GLY A 71 -13.14 5.26 10.99
CA GLY A 71 -12.82 6.45 10.20
C GLY A 71 -13.96 7.47 10.29
N VAL A 72 -14.53 7.87 9.12
CA VAL A 72 -15.77 8.66 9.07
C VAL A 72 -16.93 7.89 9.67
N ALA A 73 -16.99 6.57 9.48
CA ALA A 73 -17.87 5.70 10.25
C ALA A 73 -17.26 5.47 11.65
N GLU A 74 -18.02 5.76 12.70
CA GLU A 74 -17.61 5.50 14.08
C GLU A 74 -17.73 4.03 14.48
N LYS A 75 -18.62 3.30 13.81
CA LYS A 75 -18.84 1.85 13.95
C LYS A 75 -19.53 1.30 12.71
N TRP A 76 -19.53 -0.01 12.60
CA TRP A 76 -20.27 -0.74 11.57
C TRP A 76 -20.78 -2.06 12.09
N ASP A 77 -21.85 -2.56 11.48
CA ASP A 77 -22.43 -3.87 11.73
C ASP A 77 -22.34 -4.71 10.46
N VAL A 78 -22.14 -6.01 10.63
CA VAL A 78 -22.18 -6.99 9.53
C VAL A 78 -23.25 -8.01 9.87
N SER A 79 -24.18 -8.27 8.93
CA SER A 79 -25.22 -9.28 9.13
C SER A 79 -24.61 -10.67 9.32
N ALA A 80 -25.34 -11.56 9.99
CA ALA A 80 -24.86 -12.91 10.31
C ALA A 80 -24.50 -13.75 9.06
N ASP A 81 -25.16 -13.48 7.94
CA ASP A 81 -24.89 -14.10 6.64
C ASP A 81 -23.73 -13.43 5.87
N GLY A 82 -23.15 -12.34 6.42
CA GLY A 82 -22.06 -11.58 5.80
C GLY A 82 -22.45 -10.79 4.55
N LEU A 83 -23.76 -10.67 4.25
CA LEU A 83 -24.24 -10.03 3.02
C LEU A 83 -24.58 -8.55 3.19
N THR A 84 -24.71 -8.03 4.40
CA THR A 84 -25.06 -6.63 4.64
C THR A 84 -24.06 -5.97 5.56
N TYR A 85 -23.49 -4.85 5.12
CA TYR A 85 -22.66 -3.96 5.92
C TYR A 85 -23.40 -2.66 6.17
N THR A 86 -23.53 -2.29 7.45
CA THR A 86 -24.20 -1.06 7.88
C THR A 86 -23.18 -0.18 8.59
N PHE A 87 -22.84 0.95 8.00
CA PHE A 87 -21.91 1.94 8.57
C PHE A 87 -22.67 3.06 9.24
N HIS A 88 -22.32 3.37 10.50
CA HIS A 88 -22.85 4.50 11.26
C HIS A 88 -21.84 5.64 11.23
N LEU A 89 -22.19 6.74 10.59
CA LEU A 89 -21.30 7.86 10.37
C LEU A 89 -21.27 8.79 11.60
N ARG A 90 -20.12 9.44 11.80
CA ARG A 90 -19.97 10.52 12.78
C ARG A 90 -20.82 11.71 12.38
N SER A 91 -21.50 12.30 13.37
CA SER A 91 -22.25 13.54 13.16
C SER A 91 -21.30 14.73 12.96
N GLY A 92 -21.68 15.65 12.07
CA GLY A 92 -21.04 16.95 11.90
C GLY A 92 -19.68 16.95 11.21
N VAL A 93 -19.25 15.84 10.61
CA VAL A 93 -18.08 15.81 9.75
C VAL A 93 -18.32 16.69 8.53
N LYS A 94 -17.33 17.55 8.22
CA LYS A 94 -17.42 18.47 7.08
C LYS A 94 -16.30 18.22 6.08
N PHE A 95 -16.61 18.38 4.84
CA PHE A 95 -15.60 18.58 3.81
C PHE A 95 -14.89 19.92 3.99
N GLN A 96 -13.72 20.06 3.39
CA GLN A 96 -12.91 21.28 3.44
C GLN A 96 -13.58 22.49 2.76
N ASP A 97 -14.59 22.28 1.92
CA ASP A 97 -15.45 23.34 1.36
C ASP A 97 -16.60 23.76 2.29
N GLY A 98 -16.69 23.18 3.48
CA GLY A 98 -17.71 23.48 4.50
C GLY A 98 -19.00 22.69 4.38
N THR A 99 -19.22 21.93 3.29
CA THR A 99 -20.39 21.07 3.14
C THR A 99 -20.33 19.86 4.07
N LEU A 100 -21.49 19.26 4.38
CA LEU A 100 -21.55 18.09 5.28
C LEU A 100 -21.14 16.82 4.55
N LEU A 101 -20.35 15.98 5.23
CA LEU A 101 -20.12 14.59 4.84
C LEU A 101 -21.16 13.74 5.57
N ASP A 102 -22.24 13.43 4.89
CA ASP A 102 -23.35 12.60 5.36
C ASP A 102 -23.49 11.31 4.53
N ALA A 103 -24.50 10.50 4.86
CA ALA A 103 -24.77 9.25 4.16
C ALA A 103 -25.05 9.44 2.66
N ASN A 104 -25.66 10.57 2.26
CA ASN A 104 -25.93 10.87 0.86
C ASN A 104 -24.64 11.18 0.10
N ALA A 105 -23.69 11.88 0.74
CA ALA A 105 -22.38 12.14 0.15
C ALA A 105 -21.60 10.83 -0.09
N VAL A 106 -21.65 9.86 0.83
CA VAL A 106 -21.05 8.55 0.66
C VAL A 106 -21.68 7.77 -0.49
N VAL A 107 -23.03 7.71 -0.53
CA VAL A 107 -23.77 7.06 -1.61
C VAL A 107 -23.45 7.70 -2.96
N TRP A 108 -23.35 9.02 -3.00
CA TRP A 108 -22.99 9.75 -4.22
C TRP A 108 -21.59 9.39 -4.75
N ASN A 109 -20.60 9.15 -3.86
CA ASN A 109 -19.27 8.70 -4.26
C ASN A 109 -19.33 7.32 -4.94
N VAL A 110 -20.12 6.39 -4.41
CA VAL A 110 -20.31 5.08 -5.05
C VAL A 110 -21.07 5.22 -6.38
N ASP A 111 -22.08 6.08 -6.43
CA ASP A 111 -22.81 6.41 -7.67
C ASP A 111 -21.88 7.00 -8.74
N ARG A 112 -20.91 7.82 -8.35
CA ARG A 112 -19.91 8.39 -9.27
C ARG A 112 -19.08 7.32 -9.97
N LEU A 113 -18.86 6.17 -9.34
CA LEU A 113 -18.11 5.05 -9.91
C LEU A 113 -18.96 4.18 -10.86
N PHE A 114 -20.25 4.01 -10.61
CA PHE A 114 -21.05 2.99 -11.29
C PHE A 114 -22.26 3.53 -12.06
N ASN A 115 -22.82 4.66 -11.66
CA ASN A 115 -24.03 5.19 -12.28
C ASN A 115 -23.69 6.10 -13.48
N LYS A 116 -23.82 5.58 -14.69
CA LYS A 116 -23.60 6.32 -15.95
C LYS A 116 -24.49 7.55 -16.11
N ASN A 117 -25.61 7.63 -15.37
CA ASN A 117 -26.50 8.78 -15.36
C ASN A 117 -26.05 9.87 -14.37
N ASN A 118 -25.08 9.59 -13.50
CA ASN A 118 -24.48 10.61 -12.65
C ASN A 118 -23.74 11.62 -13.54
N PRO A 119 -24.03 12.94 -13.48
CA PRO A 119 -23.32 13.95 -14.29
C PRO A 119 -21.80 13.95 -14.06
N GLN A 120 -21.36 13.47 -12.88
CA GLN A 120 -19.96 13.34 -12.49
C GLN A 120 -19.44 11.90 -12.56
N TYR A 121 -20.11 11.04 -13.35
CA TYR A 121 -19.64 9.66 -13.59
C TYR A 121 -18.16 9.67 -13.99
N ILE A 122 -17.34 8.91 -13.27
CA ILE A 122 -15.89 9.07 -13.30
C ILE A 122 -15.31 8.95 -14.71
N TYR A 123 -15.80 8.03 -15.54
CA TYR A 123 -15.33 7.83 -16.91
C TYR A 123 -15.78 8.91 -17.88
N ASN A 124 -16.73 9.79 -17.50
CA ASN A 124 -17.08 11.00 -18.26
C ASN A 124 -16.10 12.15 -17.99
N THR A 125 -15.31 12.06 -16.91
CA THR A 125 -14.36 13.10 -16.52
C THR A 125 -12.97 12.92 -17.13
N GLY A 126 -12.71 11.80 -17.80
CA GLY A 126 -11.45 11.48 -18.48
C GLY A 126 -11.03 10.02 -18.25
N PRO A 127 -9.82 9.63 -18.66
CA PRO A 127 -9.27 8.32 -18.31
C PRO A 127 -9.21 8.16 -16.79
N ALA A 128 -9.75 7.07 -16.27
CA ALA A 128 -9.76 6.76 -14.86
C ALA A 128 -9.21 5.34 -14.63
N GLU A 129 -8.27 5.24 -13.70
CA GLU A 129 -7.81 3.98 -13.14
C GLU A 129 -8.25 3.97 -11.67
N ASN A 130 -9.02 2.95 -11.26
CA ASN A 130 -9.57 2.88 -9.92
C ASN A 130 -9.78 1.44 -9.43
N TYR A 131 -10.05 1.30 -8.15
CA TYR A 131 -10.36 0.04 -7.49
C TYR A 131 -11.87 -0.21 -7.36
N ALA A 132 -12.73 0.40 -8.20
CA ALA A 132 -14.18 0.29 -8.08
C ALA A 132 -14.65 -1.17 -8.10
N ASP A 133 -14.30 -1.92 -9.13
CA ASP A 133 -14.69 -3.33 -9.24
C ASP A 133 -14.06 -4.21 -8.13
N PHE A 134 -12.83 -3.92 -7.75
CA PHE A 134 -12.14 -4.62 -6.65
C PHE A 134 -12.84 -4.40 -5.31
N THR A 135 -13.29 -3.17 -5.03
CA THR A 135 -13.93 -2.83 -3.76
C THR A 135 -15.42 -3.13 -3.75
N TYR A 136 -16.13 -2.77 -4.81
CA TYR A 136 -17.60 -2.76 -4.85
C TYR A 136 -18.22 -3.72 -5.88
N GLY A 137 -17.43 -4.50 -6.63
CA GLY A 137 -17.93 -5.33 -7.75
C GLY A 137 -18.95 -6.39 -7.35
N ASP A 138 -18.89 -6.87 -6.10
CA ASP A 138 -19.86 -7.81 -5.53
C ASP A 138 -21.03 -7.11 -4.81
N VAL A 139 -21.06 -5.77 -4.74
CA VAL A 139 -22.19 -5.02 -4.17
C VAL A 139 -23.39 -5.14 -5.11
N SER A 140 -24.54 -5.53 -4.54
CA SER A 140 -25.82 -5.63 -5.26
C SER A 140 -26.67 -4.37 -5.13
N SER A 141 -26.56 -3.67 -4.00
CA SER A 141 -27.20 -2.39 -3.75
C SER A 141 -26.51 -1.62 -2.62
N TYR A 142 -26.65 -0.31 -2.65
CA TYR A 142 -26.19 0.60 -1.60
C TYR A 142 -27.19 1.73 -1.43
N ARG A 143 -27.35 2.22 -0.20
CA ARG A 143 -28.30 3.29 0.11
C ARG A 143 -27.95 4.06 1.37
N ALA A 144 -28.38 5.29 1.44
CA ALA A 144 -28.45 6.04 2.69
C ALA A 144 -29.72 5.64 3.47
N VAL A 145 -29.56 5.51 4.78
CA VAL A 145 -30.66 5.28 5.74
C VAL A 145 -30.63 6.44 6.72
N GLY A 146 -31.46 7.46 6.45
CA GLY A 146 -31.32 8.75 7.12
C GLY A 146 -30.06 9.50 6.69
N SER A 147 -29.54 10.38 7.52
CA SER A 147 -28.39 11.22 7.23
C SER A 147 -27.05 10.63 7.70
N ASP A 148 -27.07 9.63 8.58
CA ASP A 148 -25.92 9.13 9.33
C ASP A 148 -25.63 7.63 9.12
N THR A 149 -26.39 6.94 8.29
CA THR A 149 -26.25 5.51 8.11
C THR A 149 -26.17 5.14 6.62
N VAL A 150 -25.17 4.32 6.25
CA VAL A 150 -25.01 3.78 4.90
C VAL A 150 -25.08 2.27 4.93
N GLU A 151 -25.91 1.68 4.10
CA GLU A 151 -26.08 0.24 3.95
C GLU A 151 -25.53 -0.22 2.60
N PHE A 152 -24.68 -1.26 2.59
CA PHE A 152 -24.24 -1.99 1.41
C PHE A 152 -24.72 -3.42 1.49
N LYS A 153 -25.32 -3.91 0.39
CA LYS A 153 -25.70 -5.32 0.25
C LYS A 153 -24.85 -5.97 -0.84
N PHE A 154 -24.45 -7.20 -0.56
CA PHE A 154 -23.58 -7.98 -1.42
C PHE A 154 -24.30 -9.14 -2.08
N LYS A 155 -23.83 -9.58 -3.25
CA LYS A 155 -24.27 -10.80 -3.96
C LYS A 155 -23.76 -12.08 -3.26
N LYS A 156 -22.61 -11.99 -2.61
CA LYS A 156 -21.96 -13.04 -1.81
C LYS A 156 -21.21 -12.39 -0.65
N PRO A 157 -20.96 -13.10 0.46
CA PRO A 157 -20.20 -12.53 1.58
C PRO A 157 -18.80 -12.07 1.14
N SER A 158 -18.35 -10.90 1.63
CA SER A 158 -17.07 -10.30 1.28
C SER A 158 -16.40 -9.66 2.50
N ALA A 159 -15.74 -10.47 3.34
CA ALA A 159 -15.03 -9.96 4.51
C ALA A 159 -13.86 -9.01 4.17
N PRO A 160 -13.12 -9.14 3.03
CA PRO A 160 -12.10 -8.17 2.61
C PRO A 160 -12.62 -6.76 2.33
N PHE A 161 -13.95 -6.57 2.22
CA PHE A 161 -14.55 -5.26 1.92
C PHE A 161 -14.13 -4.17 2.91
N LEU A 162 -14.08 -4.46 4.22
CA LEU A 162 -13.66 -3.48 5.23
C LEU A 162 -12.24 -2.96 4.98
N ASN A 163 -11.33 -3.84 4.65
CA ASN A 163 -9.95 -3.47 4.30
C ASN A 163 -9.90 -2.68 2.97
N SER A 164 -10.74 -3.06 2.00
CA SER A 164 -10.78 -2.38 0.71
C SER A 164 -11.29 -0.93 0.87
N VAL A 165 -12.36 -0.68 1.62
CA VAL A 165 -12.85 0.69 1.84
C VAL A 165 -11.97 1.53 2.75
N ALA A 166 -10.93 0.95 3.39
CA ALA A 166 -9.90 1.68 4.13
C ALA A 166 -8.78 2.23 3.24
N MET A 167 -8.68 1.76 1.99
CA MET A 167 -7.64 2.24 1.07
C MET A 167 -7.82 3.72 0.75
N VAL A 168 -6.71 4.43 0.55
CA VAL A 168 -6.70 5.84 0.11
C VAL A 168 -7.51 6.06 -1.19
N TRP A 169 -7.57 5.04 -2.04
CA TRP A 169 -8.30 5.03 -3.31
C TRP A 169 -9.82 5.01 -3.15
N ASN A 170 -10.33 4.83 -1.93
CA ASN A 170 -11.73 4.95 -1.55
C ASN A 170 -11.96 6.17 -0.65
N GLY A 171 -11.08 7.18 -0.78
CA GLY A 171 -11.26 8.48 -0.14
C GLY A 171 -12.54 9.18 -0.60
N ILE A 172 -13.32 9.70 0.35
CA ILE A 172 -14.63 10.31 0.05
C ILE A 172 -14.41 11.74 -0.42
N VAL A 173 -14.79 12.03 -1.67
CA VAL A 173 -14.70 13.36 -2.29
C VAL A 173 -15.94 14.20 -2.01
N SER A 174 -15.79 15.53 -1.95
CA SER A 174 -16.94 16.45 -1.87
C SER A 174 -17.76 16.41 -3.16
N PRO A 175 -19.06 16.03 -3.11
CA PRO A 175 -19.96 16.10 -4.26
C PRO A 175 -20.07 17.51 -4.83
N THR A 176 -20.10 18.52 -3.97
CA THR A 176 -20.19 19.94 -4.34
C THR A 176 -18.94 20.38 -5.11
N ALA A 177 -17.76 20.04 -4.65
CA ALA A 177 -16.52 20.38 -5.33
C ALA A 177 -16.37 19.59 -6.65
N ALA A 178 -16.71 18.31 -6.67
CA ALA A 178 -16.70 17.52 -7.90
C ALA A 178 -17.66 18.08 -8.95
N ALA A 179 -18.84 18.52 -8.56
CA ALA A 179 -19.78 19.20 -9.47
C ALA A 179 -19.24 20.56 -9.96
N LYS A 180 -18.58 21.31 -9.08
CA LYS A 180 -17.99 22.63 -9.42
C LYS A 180 -16.84 22.51 -10.41
N TYR A 181 -15.92 21.57 -10.18
CA TYR A 181 -14.69 21.48 -10.97
C TYR A 181 -14.78 20.47 -12.14
N GLY A 182 -15.75 19.55 -12.11
CA GLY A 182 -15.95 18.58 -13.19
C GLY A 182 -14.68 17.82 -13.54
N LYS A 183 -14.26 17.90 -14.81
CA LYS A 183 -13.04 17.22 -15.31
C LYS A 183 -11.74 17.70 -14.65
N ASP A 184 -11.76 18.90 -14.07
CA ASP A 184 -10.59 19.50 -13.43
C ASP A 184 -10.52 19.20 -11.92
N PHE A 185 -11.45 18.40 -11.39
CA PHE A 185 -11.47 18.04 -9.97
C PHE A 185 -10.14 17.39 -9.51
N ARG A 186 -9.47 16.62 -10.39
CA ARG A 186 -8.16 16.02 -10.11
C ARG A 186 -7.06 17.02 -9.75
N ASN A 187 -7.21 18.30 -10.14
CA ASN A 187 -6.30 19.41 -9.84
C ASN A 187 -6.82 20.30 -8.69
N HIS A 188 -8.06 20.11 -8.26
CA HIS A 188 -8.74 20.86 -7.20
C HIS A 188 -9.41 19.91 -6.19
N PRO A 189 -8.62 19.04 -5.54
CA PRO A 189 -9.16 18.03 -4.64
C PRO A 189 -9.80 18.67 -3.40
N VAL A 190 -10.95 18.16 -2.99
CA VAL A 190 -11.64 18.53 -1.75
C VAL A 190 -12.13 17.28 -1.06
N GLY A 191 -11.54 16.98 0.09
CA GLY A 191 -11.90 15.89 0.97
C GLY A 191 -12.35 16.38 2.34
N SER A 192 -12.30 15.50 3.33
CA SER A 192 -12.57 15.79 4.75
C SER A 192 -11.36 15.63 5.65
N GLY A 193 -10.22 15.23 5.08
CA GLY A 193 -9.00 14.89 5.79
C GLY A 193 -8.30 16.04 6.52
N PRO A 194 -7.16 15.73 7.18
CA PRO A 194 -6.46 16.66 8.06
C PRO A 194 -5.83 17.86 7.35
N PHE A 195 -5.56 17.78 6.05
CA PHE A 195 -4.98 18.87 5.28
C PHE A 195 -5.83 19.22 4.06
N ALA A 196 -6.05 20.51 3.84
CA ALA A 196 -6.79 21.05 2.70
C ALA A 196 -5.83 21.44 1.58
N PHE A 197 -6.21 21.15 0.36
CA PHE A 197 -5.45 21.54 -0.82
C PHE A 197 -5.39 23.06 -0.95
N LYS A 198 -4.18 23.58 -1.19
CA LYS A 198 -3.94 25.02 -1.44
C LYS A 198 -3.46 25.28 -2.86
N GLU A 199 -2.38 24.62 -3.27
CA GLU A 199 -1.72 24.87 -4.54
C GLU A 199 -0.95 23.63 -5.02
N TRP A 200 -0.94 23.41 -6.33
CA TRP A 200 -0.07 22.44 -6.98
C TRP A 200 0.75 23.13 -8.08
N ARG A 201 2.05 23.23 -7.84
CA ARG A 201 3.05 23.64 -8.83
C ARG A 201 3.61 22.39 -9.47
N GLN A 202 3.11 22.04 -10.65
CA GLN A 202 3.51 20.82 -11.34
C GLN A 202 5.03 20.73 -11.50
N ARG A 203 5.61 19.57 -11.24
CA ARG A 203 7.05 19.28 -11.24
C ARG A 203 7.86 20.11 -10.22
N ASP A 204 7.21 20.57 -9.18
CA ASP A 204 7.86 21.25 -8.06
C ASP A 204 7.26 20.76 -6.74
N GLN A 205 6.01 21.11 -6.44
CA GLN A 205 5.43 20.79 -5.13
C GLN A 205 3.90 20.88 -5.08
N VAL A 206 3.32 20.11 -4.14
CA VAL A 206 1.94 20.26 -3.69
C VAL A 206 1.95 20.89 -2.30
N ILE A 207 1.21 21.97 -2.11
CA ILE A 207 1.08 22.71 -0.84
C ILE A 207 -0.31 22.47 -0.28
N LEU A 208 -0.34 22.08 0.98
CA LEU A 208 -1.55 21.84 1.76
C LEU A 208 -1.54 22.68 3.03
N ASP A 209 -2.68 23.22 3.40
CA ASP A 209 -2.89 23.94 4.68
C ASP A 209 -3.59 23.03 5.70
N ALA A 210 -3.28 23.18 6.97
CA ALA A 210 -3.94 22.43 8.03
C ALA A 210 -5.47 22.68 8.05
N ASN A 211 -6.26 21.62 8.02
CA ASN A 211 -7.69 21.68 8.27
C ASN A 211 -7.93 21.86 9.77
N THR A 212 -8.11 23.11 10.19
CA THR A 212 -8.28 23.45 11.62
C THR A 212 -9.59 22.92 12.22
N ALA A 213 -10.55 22.56 11.36
CA ALA A 213 -11.84 21.98 11.72
C ALA A 213 -11.88 20.45 11.57
N TYR A 214 -10.72 19.80 11.41
CA TYR A 214 -10.64 18.35 11.24
C TYR A 214 -11.28 17.61 12.42
N TRP A 215 -12.18 16.70 12.12
CA TRP A 215 -13.00 15.99 13.11
C TRP A 215 -12.17 15.15 14.10
N ASN A 216 -10.98 14.67 13.67
CA ASN A 216 -10.07 13.86 14.50
C ASN A 216 -8.94 14.68 15.16
N GLY A 217 -9.12 16.00 15.26
CA GLY A 217 -8.19 16.92 15.89
C GLY A 217 -7.35 17.73 14.91
N LYS A 218 -7.08 18.98 15.28
CA LYS A 218 -6.28 19.92 14.47
C LYS A 218 -4.88 19.36 14.23
N PRO A 219 -4.35 19.40 12.97
CA PRO A 219 -2.95 19.11 12.69
C PRO A 219 -1.99 19.95 13.53
N LYS A 220 -0.84 19.36 13.88
CA LYS A 220 0.18 20.03 14.71
C LYS A 220 1.11 20.94 13.92
N VAL A 221 1.15 20.81 12.60
CA VAL A 221 1.82 21.69 11.67
C VAL A 221 0.78 22.49 10.89
N ASP A 222 1.13 23.73 10.50
CA ASP A 222 0.21 24.62 9.81
C ASP A 222 0.20 24.39 8.29
N HIS A 223 1.33 23.92 7.74
CA HIS A 223 1.49 23.59 6.31
C HIS A 223 2.16 22.23 6.15
N LEU A 224 1.69 21.47 5.15
CA LEU A 224 2.32 20.23 4.67
C LEU A 224 2.64 20.40 3.19
N ILE A 225 3.91 20.18 2.83
CA ILE A 225 4.37 20.32 1.45
C ILE A 225 4.95 18.98 0.99
N PHE A 226 4.49 18.48 -0.14
CA PHE A 226 5.12 17.39 -0.87
C PHE A 226 5.94 17.99 -2.00
N LYS A 227 7.28 17.87 -1.92
CA LYS A 227 8.22 18.49 -2.87
C LYS A 227 8.92 17.42 -3.70
N GLU A 228 8.92 17.63 -5.03
CA GLU A 228 9.54 16.68 -5.96
C GLU A 228 11.07 16.76 -5.92
N TYR A 229 11.70 15.59 -5.83
CA TYR A 229 13.14 15.37 -5.96
C TYR A 229 13.37 14.11 -6.79
N PRO A 230 13.45 14.22 -8.13
CA PRO A 230 13.65 13.05 -8.99
C PRO A 230 15.00 12.36 -8.75
N GLU A 231 16.00 13.12 -8.38
CA GLU A 231 17.35 12.60 -8.13
C GLU A 231 17.57 12.26 -6.66
N ALA A 232 17.78 10.98 -6.36
CA ALA A 232 17.91 10.47 -5.00
C ALA A 232 19.04 11.14 -4.19
N GLN A 233 20.12 11.57 -4.83
CA GLN A 233 21.22 12.29 -4.16
C GLN A 233 20.83 13.72 -3.80
N ALA A 234 20.09 14.41 -4.67
CA ALA A 234 19.58 15.75 -4.38
C ALA A 234 18.60 15.71 -3.20
N ALA A 235 17.70 14.71 -3.17
CA ALA A 235 16.78 14.47 -2.07
C ALA A 235 17.51 14.24 -0.72
N LEU A 236 18.57 13.42 -0.72
CA LEU A 236 19.40 13.21 0.47
C LEU A 236 20.08 14.48 0.95
N LEU A 237 20.61 15.29 0.03
CA LEU A 237 21.25 16.57 0.39
C LEU A 237 20.23 17.56 0.96
N ALA A 238 19.03 17.64 0.38
CA ALA A 238 17.94 18.47 0.91
C ALA A 238 17.54 18.04 2.33
N LEU A 239 17.46 16.72 2.60
CA LEU A 239 17.19 16.19 3.94
C LEU A 239 18.30 16.58 4.95
N LYS A 240 19.56 16.45 4.56
CA LYS A 240 20.72 16.83 5.40
C LYS A 240 20.75 18.32 5.73
N ARG A 241 20.37 19.17 4.78
CA ARG A 241 20.31 20.63 4.95
C ARG A 241 19.06 21.11 5.70
N GLY A 242 18.05 20.23 5.92
CA GLY A 242 16.80 20.61 6.54
C GLY A 242 15.81 21.30 5.60
N GLU A 243 16.06 21.26 4.30
CA GLU A 243 15.13 21.77 3.28
C GLU A 243 13.87 20.88 3.19
N ILE A 244 14.01 19.59 3.50
CA ILE A 244 12.94 18.65 3.75
C ILE A 244 13.14 17.97 5.10
N GLN A 245 12.05 17.57 5.76
CA GLN A 245 12.10 16.92 7.06
C GLN A 245 11.87 15.40 6.98
N ILE A 246 11.19 14.94 5.93
CA ILE A 246 10.96 13.51 5.65
C ILE A 246 11.36 13.24 4.20
N LEU A 247 12.09 12.15 3.96
CA LEU A 247 12.36 11.62 2.64
C LEU A 247 11.44 10.39 2.41
N GLY A 248 10.51 10.56 1.49
CA GLY A 248 9.48 9.58 1.16
C GLY A 248 9.99 8.36 0.38
N ASP A 249 11.07 8.54 -0.39
CA ASP A 249 11.65 7.49 -1.21
C ASP A 249 13.16 7.39 -0.94
N VAL A 250 13.58 6.34 -0.24
CA VAL A 250 14.98 6.13 0.15
C VAL A 250 15.64 5.14 -0.81
N SER A 251 16.60 5.62 -1.59
CA SER A 251 17.48 4.73 -2.37
C SER A 251 18.36 3.88 -1.45
N THR A 252 18.51 2.59 -1.75
CA THR A 252 19.39 1.67 -1.01
C THR A 252 20.82 2.20 -0.90
N GLN A 253 21.33 2.88 -1.94
CA GLN A 253 22.67 3.47 -1.97
C GLN A 253 22.85 4.58 -0.93
N ASN A 254 21.78 5.25 -0.51
CA ASN A 254 21.80 6.35 0.45
C ASN A 254 21.73 5.88 1.92
N VAL A 255 21.40 4.62 2.16
CA VAL A 255 21.21 4.07 3.51
C VAL A 255 22.45 4.23 4.42
N PRO A 256 23.70 3.94 3.97
CA PRO A 256 24.86 4.15 4.80
C PRO A 256 25.06 5.61 5.21
N ALA A 257 24.82 6.54 4.27
CA ALA A 257 24.96 7.98 4.52
C ALA A 257 23.88 8.54 5.45
N ILE A 258 22.69 7.95 5.45
CA ILE A 258 21.60 8.29 6.40
C ILE A 258 21.93 7.75 7.79
N LYS A 259 22.33 6.46 7.89
CA LYS A 259 22.66 5.83 9.17
C LYS A 259 23.84 6.49 9.89
N SER A 260 24.79 7.06 9.18
CA SER A 260 25.97 7.74 9.73
C SER A 260 25.72 9.19 10.14
N ASP A 261 24.61 9.80 9.72
CA ASP A 261 24.31 11.20 10.02
C ASP A 261 23.61 11.32 11.39
N PRO A 262 24.19 12.06 12.37
CA PRO A 262 23.64 12.17 13.72
C PRO A 262 22.29 12.88 13.79
N ASN A 263 21.91 13.65 12.76
CA ASN A 263 20.65 14.41 12.70
C ASN A 263 19.52 13.64 12.04
N LEU A 264 19.82 12.49 11.43
CA LEU A 264 18.86 11.69 10.67
C LEU A 264 18.48 10.42 11.40
N VAL A 265 17.32 9.88 11.05
CA VAL A 265 16.86 8.55 11.44
C VAL A 265 16.36 7.82 10.20
N LEU A 266 16.82 6.58 10.04
CA LEU A 266 16.26 5.66 9.06
C LEU A 266 15.12 4.89 9.74
N LEU A 267 13.91 5.06 9.21
CA LEU A 267 12.70 4.38 9.67
C LEU A 267 12.47 3.17 8.77
N THR A 268 12.33 2.00 9.35
CA THR A 268 12.06 0.76 8.63
C THR A 268 10.95 -0.03 9.32
N GLN A 269 10.12 -0.68 8.53
CA GLN A 269 9.13 -1.64 9.03
C GLN A 269 8.87 -2.70 7.95
N PRO A 270 8.42 -3.92 8.30
CA PRO A 270 7.95 -4.89 7.31
C PRO A 270 6.87 -4.30 6.40
N GLY A 271 6.99 -4.52 5.09
CA GLY A 271 6.04 -4.04 4.08
C GLY A 271 5.07 -5.13 3.61
N LEU A 272 4.11 -4.73 2.78
CA LEU A 272 3.17 -5.64 2.13
C LEU A 272 3.68 -6.07 0.74
N ALA A 273 4.92 -6.50 0.66
CA ALA A 273 5.51 -6.90 -0.61
C ALA A 273 6.05 -8.33 -0.53
N VAL A 274 5.86 -9.09 -1.59
CA VAL A 274 6.41 -10.44 -1.74
C VAL A 274 7.11 -10.54 -3.08
N SER A 275 8.26 -11.21 -3.13
CA SER A 275 8.95 -11.50 -4.38
C SER A 275 9.45 -12.94 -4.44
N GLY A 276 9.56 -13.47 -5.66
CA GLY A 276 9.98 -14.84 -5.88
C GLY A 276 9.98 -15.26 -7.33
N VAL A 277 10.02 -16.56 -7.53
CA VAL A 277 9.94 -17.20 -8.86
C VAL A 277 8.70 -18.06 -8.91
N GLY A 278 7.80 -17.76 -9.84
CA GLY A 278 6.67 -18.62 -10.18
C GLY A 278 7.12 -19.88 -10.92
N LEU A 279 6.59 -21.00 -10.48
CA LEU A 279 6.91 -22.33 -11.00
C LEU A 279 5.66 -22.88 -11.70
N PRO A 280 5.69 -23.14 -13.03
CA PRO A 280 4.49 -23.52 -13.79
C PRO A 280 4.03 -24.93 -13.41
N THR A 281 3.03 -25.02 -12.51
CA THR A 281 2.64 -26.27 -11.85
C THR A 281 2.01 -27.32 -12.77
N GLU A 282 1.59 -26.93 -13.97
CA GLU A 282 1.02 -27.84 -14.98
C GLU A 282 2.07 -28.37 -15.99
N VAL A 283 3.32 -27.88 -15.90
CA VAL A 283 4.37 -28.16 -16.91
C VAL A 283 5.42 -29.12 -16.35
N PRO A 284 5.69 -30.28 -17.00
CA PRO A 284 6.83 -31.13 -16.61
C PRO A 284 8.19 -30.41 -16.77
N PRO A 285 9.14 -30.59 -15.84
CA PRO A 285 9.03 -31.43 -14.63
C PRO A 285 8.46 -30.68 -13.41
N PHE A 286 8.03 -29.42 -13.55
CA PHE A 286 7.53 -28.58 -12.44
C PHE A 286 6.15 -28.99 -11.94
N ASN A 287 5.43 -29.89 -12.64
CA ASN A 287 4.21 -30.53 -12.14
C ASN A 287 4.48 -31.48 -10.95
N ASP A 288 5.72 -31.94 -10.77
CA ASP A 288 6.14 -32.65 -9.56
C ASP A 288 6.54 -31.66 -8.44
N LYS A 289 5.86 -31.71 -7.29
CA LYS A 289 6.15 -30.78 -6.19
C LYS A 289 7.56 -30.91 -5.64
N ARG A 290 8.19 -32.10 -5.73
CA ARG A 290 9.58 -32.32 -5.31
C ARG A 290 10.56 -31.45 -6.09
N VAL A 291 10.29 -31.25 -7.39
CA VAL A 291 11.09 -30.34 -8.24
C VAL A 291 10.92 -28.90 -7.79
N ARG A 292 9.68 -28.46 -7.47
CA ARG A 292 9.42 -27.11 -6.99
C ARG A 292 10.04 -26.86 -5.60
N GLN A 293 9.96 -27.84 -4.72
CA GLN A 293 10.62 -27.79 -3.41
C GLN A 293 12.15 -27.75 -3.57
N ALA A 294 12.73 -28.52 -4.50
CA ALA A 294 14.16 -28.49 -4.80
C ALA A 294 14.63 -27.09 -5.18
N ILE A 295 13.87 -26.36 -6.00
CA ILE A 295 14.17 -24.98 -6.39
C ILE A 295 14.17 -24.06 -5.13
N ASN A 296 13.22 -24.25 -4.23
CA ASN A 296 13.17 -23.49 -2.97
C ASN A 296 14.39 -23.74 -2.07
N TYR A 297 14.84 -25.02 -1.91
CA TYR A 297 16.04 -25.37 -1.16
C TYR A 297 17.34 -24.90 -1.81
N ALA A 298 17.35 -24.69 -3.14
CA ALA A 298 18.53 -24.31 -3.89
C ALA A 298 18.95 -22.84 -3.70
N ILE A 299 18.07 -21.97 -3.23
CA ILE A 299 18.27 -20.52 -3.24
C ILE A 299 18.60 -20.01 -1.84
N ASP A 300 19.80 -19.41 -1.71
CA ASP A 300 20.25 -18.75 -0.48
C ASP A 300 19.65 -17.33 -0.40
N LYS A 301 18.52 -17.25 0.28
CA LYS A 301 17.74 -16.01 0.42
C LYS A 301 18.47 -14.97 1.26
N GLU A 302 19.14 -15.39 2.33
CA GLU A 302 19.90 -14.48 3.22
C GLU A 302 21.09 -13.86 2.49
N ALA A 303 21.82 -14.64 1.69
CA ALA A 303 22.91 -14.13 0.88
C ALA A 303 22.41 -13.15 -0.20
N ILE A 304 21.26 -13.43 -0.82
CA ILE A 304 20.60 -12.53 -1.78
C ILE A 304 20.23 -11.21 -1.09
N ASP A 305 19.56 -11.25 0.06
CA ASP A 305 19.11 -10.07 0.78
C ASP A 305 20.28 -9.19 1.23
N LYS A 306 21.35 -9.82 1.72
CA LYS A 306 22.57 -9.09 2.08
C LYS A 306 23.23 -8.43 0.87
N ALA A 307 23.34 -9.14 -0.25
CA ALA A 307 24.09 -8.67 -1.42
C ALA A 307 23.33 -7.63 -2.24
N LEU A 308 22.01 -7.82 -2.43
CA LEU A 308 21.21 -7.00 -3.35
C LEU A 308 20.36 -5.96 -2.62
N PHE A 309 19.94 -6.22 -1.37
CA PHE A 309 19.00 -5.35 -0.66
C PHE A 309 19.63 -4.64 0.55
N GLN A 310 20.89 -4.92 0.90
CA GLN A 310 21.64 -4.23 1.97
C GLN A 310 20.91 -4.22 3.33
N GLY A 311 20.14 -5.29 3.63
CA GLY A 311 19.34 -5.43 4.83
C GLY A 311 18.00 -4.68 4.79
N LEU A 312 17.54 -4.26 3.60
CA LEU A 312 16.22 -3.67 3.38
C LEU A 312 15.20 -4.69 2.84
N ALA A 313 15.49 -5.96 2.97
CA ALA A 313 14.57 -7.06 2.72
C ALA A 313 14.75 -8.13 3.80
N VAL A 314 13.75 -8.98 3.96
CA VAL A 314 13.80 -10.14 4.85
C VAL A 314 13.43 -11.41 4.07
N PRO A 315 14.11 -12.55 4.33
CA PRO A 315 13.78 -13.81 3.70
C PRO A 315 12.34 -14.23 3.99
N MET A 316 11.63 -14.66 2.98
CA MET A 316 10.26 -15.17 3.17
C MET A 316 10.28 -16.60 3.73
N THR A 317 9.50 -16.80 4.79
CA THR A 317 9.21 -18.09 5.41
C THR A 317 7.80 -18.59 5.15
N SER A 318 6.96 -17.75 4.53
CA SER A 318 5.54 -17.96 4.28
C SER A 318 5.12 -17.29 2.97
N PRO A 319 4.03 -17.70 2.33
CA PRO A 319 3.41 -16.98 1.22
C PRO A 319 2.90 -15.58 1.56
N LEU A 320 2.71 -15.25 2.84
CA LEU A 320 2.36 -13.91 3.31
C LEU A 320 3.59 -13.16 3.82
N PRO A 321 3.67 -11.83 3.66
CA PRO A 321 4.67 -11.01 4.33
C PRO A 321 4.36 -10.88 5.82
N GLU A 322 5.39 -10.67 6.65
CA GLU A 322 5.26 -10.59 8.11
C GLU A 322 4.34 -9.46 8.58
N ALA A 323 4.28 -8.34 7.83
CA ALA A 323 3.40 -7.20 8.14
C ALA A 323 1.90 -7.52 7.99
N GLN A 324 1.57 -8.61 7.30
CA GLN A 324 0.18 -8.97 7.03
C GLN A 324 -0.43 -9.69 8.23
N TRP A 325 -1.56 -9.20 8.75
CA TRP A 325 -2.30 -9.99 9.73
C TRP A 325 -2.66 -11.37 9.15
N GLY A 326 -2.73 -12.39 10.01
CA GLY A 326 -2.89 -13.78 9.56
C GLY A 326 -1.58 -14.46 9.15
N PHE A 327 -0.44 -13.76 9.11
CA PHE A 327 0.87 -14.38 8.96
C PHE A 327 1.10 -15.48 10.01
N ASP A 328 1.67 -16.62 9.59
CA ASP A 328 1.98 -17.73 10.49
C ASP A 328 3.48 -17.74 10.85
N PRO A 329 3.89 -17.22 12.03
CA PRO A 329 5.28 -17.17 12.43
C PRO A 329 5.89 -18.55 12.76
N THR A 330 5.07 -19.60 12.81
CA THR A 330 5.55 -20.96 13.05
C THR A 330 6.15 -21.62 11.81
N LEU A 331 5.84 -21.09 10.62
CA LEU A 331 6.42 -21.56 9.37
C LEU A 331 7.88 -21.12 9.25
N LYS A 332 8.76 -22.05 8.85
CA LYS A 332 10.19 -21.79 8.71
C LYS A 332 10.66 -21.64 7.27
N GLY A 333 9.75 -21.85 6.31
CA GLY A 333 10.10 -21.83 4.89
C GLY A 333 11.08 -22.92 4.51
N TYR A 334 11.82 -22.67 3.44
CA TYR A 334 12.84 -23.58 2.92
C TYR A 334 14.23 -23.00 3.24
N PRO A 335 15.05 -23.67 4.10
CA PRO A 335 16.43 -23.26 4.31
C PRO A 335 17.27 -23.53 3.06
N TYR A 336 18.38 -22.82 2.91
CA TYR A 336 19.35 -23.11 1.84
C TYR A 336 20.02 -24.46 2.07
N ASP A 337 19.70 -25.43 1.22
CA ASP A 337 20.27 -26.78 1.25
C ASP A 337 20.37 -27.36 -0.18
N PRO A 338 21.43 -27.05 -0.91
CA PRO A 338 21.62 -27.55 -2.28
C PRO A 338 21.78 -29.07 -2.35
N ALA A 339 22.22 -29.72 -1.28
CA ALA A 339 22.32 -31.18 -1.25
C ALA A 339 20.93 -31.82 -1.20
N LYS A 340 20.04 -31.30 -0.36
CA LYS A 340 18.63 -31.67 -0.33
C LYS A 340 17.93 -31.39 -1.66
N ALA A 341 18.20 -30.24 -2.26
CA ALA A 341 17.67 -29.89 -3.60
C ALA A 341 18.03 -30.93 -4.65
N GLN A 342 19.33 -31.31 -4.72
CA GLN A 342 19.79 -32.35 -5.65
C GLN A 342 19.19 -33.73 -5.35
N ALA A 343 18.99 -34.08 -4.07
CA ALA A 343 18.33 -35.33 -3.68
C ALA A 343 16.89 -35.38 -4.20
N LEU A 344 16.12 -34.30 -4.00
CA LEU A 344 14.73 -34.20 -4.50
C LEU A 344 14.63 -34.28 -6.03
N LEU A 345 15.56 -33.66 -6.76
CA LEU A 345 15.61 -33.78 -8.22
C LEU A 345 15.87 -35.22 -8.68
N ARG A 346 16.78 -35.95 -8.00
CA ARG A 346 17.03 -37.37 -8.28
C ARG A 346 15.80 -38.22 -7.97
N GLU A 347 15.16 -38.01 -6.82
CA GLU A 347 13.94 -38.73 -6.41
C GLU A 347 12.77 -38.49 -7.37
N ALA A 348 12.71 -37.27 -7.96
CA ALA A 348 11.73 -36.94 -9.00
C ALA A 348 12.11 -37.47 -10.39
N GLY A 349 13.26 -38.13 -10.53
CA GLY A 349 13.72 -38.70 -11.82
C GLY A 349 14.15 -37.65 -12.86
N VAL A 350 14.52 -36.44 -12.40
CA VAL A 350 14.92 -35.36 -13.31
C VAL A 350 16.30 -35.64 -13.90
N LYS A 351 16.37 -35.62 -15.23
CA LYS A 351 17.66 -35.72 -15.94
C LYS A 351 18.39 -34.38 -15.92
N LEU A 352 19.62 -34.38 -15.44
CA LEU A 352 20.47 -33.19 -15.38
C LEU A 352 21.56 -33.24 -16.46
N PRO A 353 22.00 -32.09 -17.01
CA PRO A 353 21.48 -30.74 -16.72
C PRO A 353 20.07 -30.53 -17.29
N LEU A 354 19.19 -29.90 -16.50
CA LEU A 354 17.85 -29.52 -16.90
C LEU A 354 17.89 -28.12 -17.53
N GLN A 355 17.52 -28.01 -18.80
CA GLN A 355 17.40 -26.71 -19.49
C GLN A 355 16.01 -26.11 -19.26
N VAL A 356 15.95 -24.85 -18.81
CA VAL A 356 14.70 -24.13 -18.58
C VAL A 356 14.82 -22.66 -19.03
N GLU A 357 13.72 -22.03 -19.36
CA GLU A 357 13.68 -20.58 -19.50
C GLU A 357 13.38 -19.92 -18.15
N LEU A 358 14.00 -18.78 -17.87
CA LEU A 358 13.69 -17.88 -16.77
C LEU A 358 13.36 -16.49 -17.33
N ALA A 359 12.10 -16.13 -17.33
CA ALA A 359 11.68 -14.80 -17.73
C ALA A 359 11.78 -13.81 -16.55
N ALA A 360 12.26 -12.61 -16.85
CA ALA A 360 12.35 -11.50 -15.90
C ALA A 360 12.01 -10.18 -16.59
N TYR A 361 11.51 -9.22 -15.81
CA TYR A 361 11.40 -7.82 -16.24
C TYR A 361 12.77 -7.12 -16.11
N ASN A 362 13.01 -6.12 -16.94
CA ASN A 362 14.31 -5.42 -17.05
C ASN A 362 14.44 -4.16 -16.19
N SER A 363 13.44 -3.85 -15.36
CA SER A 363 13.38 -2.63 -14.54
C SER A 363 13.09 -2.94 -13.07
N PRO A 364 13.51 -2.10 -12.10
CA PRO A 364 13.11 -2.22 -10.71
C PRO A 364 11.58 -2.15 -10.51
N ARG A 365 11.10 -2.86 -9.46
CA ARG A 365 9.70 -2.87 -9.05
C ARG A 365 9.62 -2.60 -7.54
N GLY A 366 8.48 -2.08 -7.05
CA GLY A 366 8.28 -1.84 -5.63
C GLY A 366 8.50 -3.06 -4.74
N TYR A 367 8.14 -4.25 -5.22
CA TYR A 367 8.39 -5.52 -4.55
C TYR A 367 9.78 -6.13 -4.86
N ASN A 368 10.52 -5.58 -5.82
CA ASN A 368 11.87 -6.02 -6.19
C ASN A 368 12.69 -4.82 -6.70
N PRO A 369 13.19 -3.95 -5.83
CA PRO A 369 14.04 -2.81 -6.20
C PRO A 369 15.40 -3.24 -6.78
N ALA A 370 15.84 -4.50 -6.59
CA ALA A 370 17.03 -5.03 -7.24
C ALA A 370 16.83 -5.32 -8.75
N GLY A 371 15.57 -5.27 -9.22
CA GLY A 371 15.23 -5.49 -10.62
C GLY A 371 15.74 -6.81 -11.18
N PRO A 372 16.36 -6.83 -12.37
CA PRO A 372 16.83 -8.05 -13.02
C PRO A 372 18.00 -8.73 -12.30
N ASN A 373 18.72 -8.05 -11.41
CA ASN A 373 19.83 -8.63 -10.66
C ASN A 373 19.39 -9.79 -9.77
N LEU A 374 18.14 -9.75 -9.28
CA LEU A 374 17.56 -10.87 -8.55
C LEU A 374 17.46 -12.12 -9.43
N ALA A 375 17.03 -12.00 -10.69
CA ALA A 375 16.97 -13.14 -11.62
C ALA A 375 18.36 -13.70 -11.94
N VAL A 376 19.37 -12.85 -12.07
CA VAL A 376 20.78 -13.29 -12.27
C VAL A 376 21.29 -14.08 -11.07
N ALA A 377 20.99 -13.62 -9.83
CA ALA A 377 21.36 -14.36 -8.63
C ALA A 377 20.66 -15.74 -8.59
N ILE A 378 19.36 -15.80 -8.87
CA ILE A 378 18.58 -17.04 -8.94
C ILE A 378 19.14 -17.99 -9.99
N GLN A 379 19.45 -17.52 -11.20
CA GLN A 379 20.10 -18.31 -12.26
C GLN A 379 21.40 -18.97 -11.73
N GLY A 380 22.22 -18.22 -11.00
CA GLY A 380 23.46 -18.73 -10.40
C GLY A 380 23.22 -19.84 -9.37
N TYR A 381 22.18 -19.73 -8.54
CA TYR A 381 21.83 -20.78 -7.59
C TYR A 381 21.26 -22.02 -8.25
N LEU A 382 20.40 -21.88 -9.24
CA LEU A 382 19.85 -23.00 -10.02
C LEU A 382 20.94 -23.82 -10.71
N LYS A 383 21.95 -23.15 -11.26
CA LYS A 383 23.10 -23.82 -11.89
C LYS A 383 23.85 -24.75 -10.92
N LYS A 384 23.96 -24.41 -9.62
CA LYS A 384 24.63 -25.24 -8.62
C LYS A 384 23.96 -26.60 -8.39
N ILE A 385 22.68 -26.72 -8.72
CA ILE A 385 21.92 -27.96 -8.60
C ILE A 385 21.66 -28.65 -9.95
N GLY A 386 22.30 -28.17 -11.04
CA GLY A 386 22.20 -28.73 -12.38
C GLY A 386 21.00 -28.25 -13.19
N ILE A 387 20.35 -27.15 -12.77
CA ILE A 387 19.30 -26.49 -13.59
C ILE A 387 19.94 -25.32 -14.32
N GLU A 388 20.01 -25.40 -15.64
CA GLU A 388 20.53 -24.36 -16.51
C GLU A 388 19.39 -23.46 -16.99
N ALA A 389 19.22 -22.31 -16.32
CA ALA A 389 18.18 -21.34 -16.65
C ALA A 389 18.68 -20.37 -17.73
N ASN A 390 18.02 -20.34 -18.87
CA ASN A 390 18.21 -19.33 -19.91
C ASN A 390 17.44 -18.07 -19.54
N LEU A 391 18.14 -17.06 -19.02
CA LEU A 391 17.54 -15.80 -18.58
C LEU A 391 17.15 -14.93 -19.79
N ARG A 392 15.86 -14.62 -19.86
CA ARG A 392 15.29 -13.68 -20.84
C ARG A 392 14.69 -12.47 -20.13
N GLN A 393 15.12 -11.29 -20.52
CA GLN A 393 14.62 -10.03 -19.95
C GLN A 393 13.70 -9.31 -20.91
N PHE A 394 12.60 -8.76 -20.39
CA PHE A 394 11.56 -8.09 -21.14
C PHE A 394 11.29 -6.69 -20.55
N GLU A 395 10.80 -5.79 -21.38
CA GLU A 395 10.13 -4.58 -20.90
C GLU A 395 8.86 -5.00 -20.13
N ILE A 396 8.48 -4.23 -19.11
CA ILE A 396 7.43 -4.63 -18.17
C ILE A 396 6.06 -4.90 -18.82
N GLY A 397 5.65 -4.08 -19.79
CA GLY A 397 4.38 -4.28 -20.51
C GLY A 397 4.38 -5.59 -21.29
N ALA A 398 5.46 -5.86 -22.02
CA ALA A 398 5.65 -7.12 -22.77
C ALA A 398 5.74 -8.33 -21.82
N TYR A 399 6.43 -8.16 -20.67
CA TYR A 399 6.50 -9.19 -19.64
C TYR A 399 5.11 -9.57 -19.11
N LEU A 400 4.33 -8.58 -18.69
CA LEU A 400 2.98 -8.79 -18.15
C LEU A 400 2.03 -9.39 -19.18
N ALA A 401 2.09 -8.94 -20.43
CA ALA A 401 1.29 -9.52 -21.51
C ALA A 401 1.63 -11.00 -21.72
N MET A 402 2.92 -11.37 -21.69
CA MET A 402 3.38 -12.74 -21.84
C MET A 402 2.92 -13.63 -20.67
N VAL A 403 3.15 -13.26 -19.42
CA VAL A 403 2.80 -14.11 -18.27
C VAL A 403 1.29 -14.23 -18.07
N ARG A 404 0.53 -13.18 -18.36
CA ARG A 404 -0.94 -13.17 -18.28
C ARG A 404 -1.62 -13.88 -19.46
N SER A 405 -0.90 -14.17 -20.54
CA SER A 405 -1.45 -14.97 -21.65
C SER A 405 -1.80 -16.40 -21.25
N GLY A 406 -1.20 -16.90 -20.15
CA GLY A 406 -1.36 -18.28 -19.70
C GLY A 406 -0.62 -19.30 -20.57
N THR A 407 0.17 -18.88 -21.56
CA THR A 407 0.86 -19.77 -22.49
C THR A 407 2.34 -19.96 -22.18
N TYR A 408 2.92 -19.13 -21.32
CA TYR A 408 4.33 -19.24 -20.95
C TYR A 408 4.59 -20.46 -20.07
N LYS A 409 5.65 -21.21 -20.37
CA LYS A 409 5.96 -22.51 -19.77
C LYS A 409 7.24 -22.53 -18.94
N GLY A 410 7.98 -21.41 -18.88
CA GLY A 410 9.22 -21.28 -18.12
C GLY A 410 9.01 -20.77 -16.69
N LEU A 411 10.12 -20.62 -16.00
CA LEU A 411 10.17 -19.94 -14.69
C LEU A 411 9.94 -18.44 -14.87
N MET A 412 9.28 -17.80 -13.90
CA MET A 412 8.88 -16.39 -13.98
C MET A 412 9.32 -15.63 -12.75
N LEU A 413 10.21 -14.63 -12.91
CA LEU A 413 10.47 -13.69 -11.80
C LEU A 413 9.20 -12.90 -11.52
N GLN A 414 8.66 -13.00 -10.33
CA GLN A 414 7.42 -12.32 -9.99
C GLN A 414 7.42 -11.76 -8.57
N GLY A 415 6.42 -10.98 -8.28
CA GLY A 415 6.16 -10.44 -6.97
C GLY A 415 4.85 -9.68 -6.96
N PHE A 416 4.46 -9.24 -5.78
CA PHE A 416 3.21 -8.55 -5.57
C PHE A 416 3.37 -7.56 -4.41
N THR A 417 2.72 -6.42 -4.51
CA THR A 417 2.54 -5.49 -3.39
C THR A 417 1.06 -5.51 -3.03
N GLY A 418 0.77 -5.79 -1.76
CA GLY A 418 -0.60 -5.85 -1.28
C GLY A 418 -1.28 -4.48 -1.32
N ASP A 419 -2.52 -4.44 -1.79
CA ASP A 419 -3.28 -3.22 -2.01
C ASP A 419 -4.04 -2.77 -0.75
N ASN A 420 -4.81 -3.68 -0.16
CA ASN A 420 -5.77 -3.38 0.91
C ASN A 420 -5.38 -3.91 2.30
N GLY A 421 -4.26 -4.63 2.41
CA GLY A 421 -3.84 -5.21 3.68
C GLY A 421 -4.73 -6.33 4.22
N ASP A 422 -5.50 -6.97 3.37
CA ASP A 422 -6.21 -8.22 3.68
C ASP A 422 -5.42 -9.42 3.14
N PRO A 423 -5.29 -10.54 3.88
CA PRO A 423 -4.59 -11.74 3.39
C PRO A 423 -5.16 -12.32 2.10
N ASP A 424 -6.45 -12.13 1.82
CA ASP A 424 -7.08 -12.56 0.58
C ASP A 424 -6.45 -11.93 -0.65
N ASN A 425 -5.98 -10.70 -0.54
CA ASN A 425 -5.29 -9.98 -1.60
C ASN A 425 -3.96 -10.65 -2.02
N PHE A 426 -3.37 -11.46 -1.14
CA PHE A 426 -2.21 -12.31 -1.45
C PHE A 426 -2.64 -13.74 -1.79
N LEU A 427 -3.30 -14.40 -0.83
CA LEU A 427 -3.51 -15.84 -0.93
C LEU A 427 -4.60 -16.19 -1.94
N GLY A 428 -5.71 -15.46 -1.96
CA GLY A 428 -6.80 -15.63 -2.91
C GLY A 428 -6.38 -15.23 -4.33
N VAL A 429 -5.79 -14.06 -4.47
CA VAL A 429 -5.41 -13.48 -5.77
C VAL A 429 -4.28 -14.26 -6.45
N LEU A 430 -3.21 -14.62 -5.71
CA LEU A 430 -2.00 -15.21 -6.29
C LEU A 430 -2.02 -16.73 -6.36
N PHE A 431 -2.81 -17.41 -5.50
CA PHE A 431 -2.79 -18.87 -5.38
C PHE A 431 -4.14 -19.53 -5.53
N GLY A 432 -5.24 -18.78 -5.45
CA GLY A 432 -6.58 -19.28 -5.78
C GLY A 432 -6.71 -19.60 -7.27
N SER A 433 -7.43 -20.68 -7.61
CA SER A 433 -7.65 -21.09 -9.00
C SER A 433 -8.37 -20.03 -9.83
N SER A 434 -9.19 -19.18 -9.20
CA SER A 434 -9.88 -18.04 -9.84
C SER A 434 -8.93 -16.94 -10.33
N GLY A 435 -7.71 -16.88 -9.79
CA GLY A 435 -6.69 -15.91 -10.21
C GLY A 435 -6.01 -16.25 -11.54
N ILE A 436 -6.20 -17.45 -12.09
CA ILE A 436 -5.58 -17.91 -13.34
C ILE A 436 -6.30 -17.25 -14.55
N PRO A 437 -5.57 -16.79 -15.57
CA PRO A 437 -4.11 -16.62 -15.65
C PRO A 437 -3.65 -15.21 -15.21
N VAL A 438 -4.55 -14.36 -14.73
CA VAL A 438 -4.32 -12.91 -14.57
C VAL A 438 -3.28 -12.60 -13.50
N ASN A 439 -3.35 -13.30 -12.35
CA ASN A 439 -2.44 -13.10 -11.21
C ASN A 439 -1.77 -14.40 -10.75
N ASN A 440 -2.47 -15.54 -10.82
CA ASN A 440 -1.90 -16.86 -10.53
C ASN A 440 -1.16 -17.38 -11.79
N TRP A 441 0.01 -16.82 -12.08
CA TRP A 441 0.80 -17.15 -13.29
C TRP A 441 1.44 -18.54 -13.24
N ALA A 442 1.57 -19.12 -12.03
CA ALA A 442 2.02 -20.49 -11.85
C ALA A 442 0.97 -21.53 -12.31
N HIS A 443 -0.25 -21.09 -12.60
CA HIS A 443 -1.43 -21.94 -12.89
C HIS A 443 -1.69 -22.98 -11.79
N TYR A 444 -1.36 -22.61 -10.54
CA TYR A 444 -1.54 -23.48 -9.40
C TYR A 444 -3.02 -23.71 -9.11
N ARG A 445 -3.40 -24.99 -8.94
CA ARG A 445 -4.76 -25.42 -8.62
C ARG A 445 -4.73 -26.38 -7.46
N ASN A 446 -5.51 -26.09 -6.43
CA ASN A 446 -5.73 -26.98 -5.30
C ASN A 446 -7.16 -26.75 -4.76
N PRO A 447 -8.10 -27.68 -5.04
CA PRO A 447 -9.50 -27.52 -4.63
C PRO A 447 -9.69 -27.37 -3.11
N ALA A 448 -8.86 -28.01 -2.28
CA ALA A 448 -8.91 -27.86 -0.83
C ALA A 448 -8.47 -26.45 -0.40
N LEU A 449 -7.47 -25.87 -1.06
CA LEU A 449 -7.08 -24.49 -0.84
C LEU A 449 -8.19 -23.53 -1.28
N ASP A 450 -8.78 -23.74 -2.47
CA ASP A 450 -9.86 -22.87 -2.98
C ASP A 450 -11.06 -22.84 -2.01
N GLN A 451 -11.39 -23.99 -1.41
CA GLN A 451 -12.44 -24.05 -0.39
C GLN A 451 -12.08 -23.21 0.86
N ILE A 452 -10.86 -23.35 1.37
CA ILE A 452 -10.37 -22.59 2.53
C ILE A 452 -10.38 -21.09 2.23
N LEU A 453 -9.89 -20.67 1.07
CA LEU A 453 -9.84 -19.26 0.67
C LEU A 453 -11.25 -18.68 0.51
N THR A 454 -12.17 -19.43 -0.10
CA THR A 454 -13.58 -19.02 -0.24
C THR A 454 -14.24 -18.86 1.12
N GLU A 455 -14.01 -19.79 2.05
CA GLU A 455 -14.55 -19.70 3.41
C GLU A 455 -13.94 -18.51 4.16
N ALA A 456 -12.63 -18.28 4.03
CA ALA A 456 -11.95 -17.15 4.68
C ALA A 456 -12.45 -15.79 4.17
N ALA A 457 -12.66 -15.65 2.85
CA ALA A 457 -13.21 -14.44 2.26
C ALA A 457 -14.69 -14.22 2.61
N GLY A 458 -15.43 -15.29 2.90
CA GLY A 458 -16.87 -15.25 3.18
C GLY A 458 -17.25 -15.09 4.66
N THR A 459 -16.33 -15.26 5.63
CA THR A 459 -16.67 -15.15 7.05
C THR A 459 -16.26 -13.81 7.66
N PRO A 460 -17.14 -13.14 8.42
CA PRO A 460 -16.80 -11.91 9.13
C PRO A 460 -15.96 -12.14 10.40
N ASP A 461 -15.89 -13.36 10.92
CA ASP A 461 -15.14 -13.70 12.13
C ASP A 461 -13.63 -13.64 11.87
N HIS A 462 -12.98 -12.60 12.39
CA HIS A 462 -11.54 -12.36 12.22
C HIS A 462 -10.67 -13.52 12.75
N ALA A 463 -11.01 -14.11 13.90
CA ALA A 463 -10.21 -15.20 14.48
C ALA A 463 -10.31 -16.47 13.61
N LYS A 464 -11.49 -16.76 13.08
CA LYS A 464 -11.71 -17.84 12.13
C LYS A 464 -10.94 -17.60 10.82
N ARG A 465 -10.96 -16.37 10.29
CA ARG A 465 -10.17 -15.98 9.10
C ARG A 465 -8.68 -16.21 9.32
N VAL A 466 -8.13 -15.77 10.46
CA VAL A 466 -6.72 -16.02 10.83
C VAL A 466 -6.39 -17.50 10.80
N ALA A 467 -7.24 -18.36 11.37
CA ALA A 467 -7.03 -19.81 11.39
C ALA A 467 -7.03 -20.41 9.98
N LEU A 468 -7.98 -19.98 9.12
CA LEU A 468 -8.10 -20.44 7.74
C LEU A 468 -6.90 -20.00 6.89
N TYR A 469 -6.46 -18.75 7.01
CA TYR A 469 -5.29 -18.28 6.27
C TYR A 469 -3.99 -18.95 6.72
N LYS A 470 -3.85 -19.33 8.00
CA LYS A 470 -2.71 -20.14 8.45
C LYS A 470 -2.73 -21.55 7.85
N GLN A 471 -3.91 -22.16 7.68
CA GLN A 471 -4.03 -23.44 6.96
C GLN A 471 -3.65 -23.27 5.47
N ALA A 472 -4.16 -22.22 4.82
CA ALA A 472 -3.83 -21.92 3.43
C ALA A 472 -2.32 -21.76 3.23
N GLN A 473 -1.62 -21.01 4.10
CA GLN A 473 -0.17 -20.81 4.04
C GLN A 473 0.61 -22.14 4.09
N LYS A 474 0.20 -23.08 4.94
CA LYS A 474 0.83 -24.41 5.04
C LYS A 474 0.70 -25.19 3.74
N ILE A 475 -0.49 -25.21 3.16
CA ILE A 475 -0.75 -25.90 1.89
C ILE A 475 0.09 -25.29 0.76
N ILE A 476 0.08 -23.96 0.62
CA ILE A 476 0.82 -23.27 -0.44
C ILE A 476 2.32 -23.47 -0.26
N LEU A 477 2.82 -23.42 0.97
CA LEU A 477 4.24 -23.62 1.24
C LEU A 477 4.67 -25.06 0.90
N ASP A 478 3.88 -26.09 1.28
CA ASP A 478 4.16 -27.50 0.97
C ASP A 478 4.11 -27.78 -0.54
N ASP A 479 3.11 -27.25 -1.23
CA ASP A 479 2.95 -27.42 -2.69
C ASP A 479 3.95 -26.61 -3.52
N ALA A 480 4.54 -25.57 -2.91
CA ALA A 480 5.61 -24.75 -3.48
C ALA A 480 5.33 -24.23 -4.91
N PRO A 481 4.20 -23.58 -5.21
CA PRO A 481 3.95 -23.02 -6.55
C PRO A 481 4.90 -21.86 -6.88
N TRP A 482 5.52 -21.27 -5.87
CA TRP A 482 6.59 -20.29 -5.98
C TRP A 482 7.84 -20.74 -5.22
N ALA A 483 9.01 -20.31 -5.70
CA ALA A 483 10.16 -20.15 -4.84
C ALA A 483 10.05 -18.75 -4.20
N PHE A 484 9.62 -18.71 -2.93
CA PHE A 484 9.47 -17.48 -2.15
C PHE A 484 10.85 -16.95 -1.78
N ILE A 485 11.20 -15.74 -2.16
CA ILE A 485 12.54 -15.18 -1.94
C ILE A 485 12.53 -14.22 -0.77
N ASN A 486 11.95 -13.04 -0.93
CA ASN A 486 11.99 -12.02 0.11
C ASN A 486 10.76 -11.10 0.12
N SER A 487 10.64 -10.37 1.22
CA SER A 487 9.74 -9.25 1.43
C SER A 487 10.58 -8.00 1.70
N VAL A 488 10.40 -6.96 0.88
CA VAL A 488 11.11 -5.70 1.07
C VAL A 488 10.48 -4.88 2.20
N LEU A 489 11.36 -4.20 2.95
CA LEU A 489 10.93 -3.30 4.02
C LEU A 489 10.38 -2.00 3.44
N GLN A 490 9.42 -1.42 4.15
CA GLN A 490 9.11 -0.01 4.02
C GLN A 490 10.25 0.81 4.61
N VAL A 491 10.72 1.78 3.85
CA VAL A 491 11.87 2.60 4.25
C VAL A 491 11.57 4.07 4.03
N ARG A 492 11.76 4.88 5.07
CA ARG A 492 11.74 6.33 5.01
C ARG A 492 12.94 6.87 5.78
N ALA A 493 13.34 8.09 5.51
CA ALA A 493 14.30 8.78 6.36
C ALA A 493 13.68 10.07 6.86
N ALA A 494 13.96 10.44 8.09
CA ALA A 494 13.47 11.67 8.67
C ALA A 494 14.56 12.36 9.48
N ARG A 495 14.43 13.67 9.66
CA ARG A 495 15.21 14.42 10.63
C ARG A 495 14.73 14.10 12.04
N LYS A 496 15.62 14.13 13.02
CA LYS A 496 15.32 13.79 14.44
C LYS A 496 14.30 14.71 15.10
N GLU A 497 14.14 15.92 14.57
CA GLU A 497 13.12 16.88 15.02
C GLU A 497 11.69 16.48 14.64
N VAL A 498 11.50 15.58 13.67
CA VAL A 498 10.18 15.05 13.32
C VAL A 498 9.71 14.10 14.42
N LYS A 499 8.56 14.41 15.01
CA LYS A 499 7.92 13.61 16.07
C LYS A 499 6.56 13.12 15.63
N GLY A 500 6.19 11.90 16.06
CA GLY A 500 4.87 11.33 15.80
C GLY A 500 4.68 10.73 14.42
N PHE A 501 5.67 10.80 13.53
CA PHE A 501 5.61 10.14 12.22
C PHE A 501 5.77 8.63 12.37
N GLN A 502 4.86 7.87 11.75
CA GLN A 502 4.87 6.41 11.74
C GLN A 502 4.74 5.90 10.30
N LEU A 503 5.44 4.83 10.01
CA LEU A 503 5.27 4.11 8.75
C LEU A 503 3.93 3.36 8.75
N ASN A 504 3.38 3.14 7.55
CA ASN A 504 2.23 2.26 7.36
C ASN A 504 2.59 1.18 6.34
N PRO A 505 2.23 -0.10 6.55
CA PRO A 505 2.55 -1.18 5.62
C PRO A 505 2.06 -0.95 4.18
N THR A 506 1.01 -0.16 3.98
CA THR A 506 0.50 0.23 2.65
C THR A 506 1.30 1.34 1.98
N GLN A 507 2.36 1.85 2.62
CA GLN A 507 3.25 2.94 2.16
C GLN A 507 2.68 4.36 2.25
N MET A 508 1.40 4.54 2.53
CA MET A 508 0.74 5.85 2.53
C MET A 508 1.10 6.68 3.76
N PHE A 509 0.99 8.01 3.64
CA PHE A 509 1.23 8.98 4.70
C PHE A 509 -0.06 9.24 5.50
N PHE A 510 -0.47 8.24 6.29
CA PHE A 510 -1.61 8.38 7.20
C PHE A 510 -1.22 9.08 8.52
N ASP A 511 -2.24 9.53 9.28
CA ASP A 511 -2.10 10.12 10.61
C ASP A 511 -1.14 11.34 10.67
N MET A 512 -1.00 12.08 9.57
CA MET A 512 -0.09 13.24 9.49
C MET A 512 -0.52 14.40 10.39
N GLU A 513 -1.75 14.44 10.88
CA GLU A 513 -2.21 15.40 11.90
C GLU A 513 -1.48 15.25 13.24
N LYS A 514 -0.90 14.07 13.50
CA LYS A 514 -0.14 13.76 14.72
C LYS A 514 1.33 14.18 14.64
N VAL A 515 1.82 14.50 13.42
CA VAL A 515 3.22 14.83 13.19
C VAL A 515 3.51 16.27 13.59
N SER A 516 4.60 16.45 14.33
CA SER A 516 5.08 17.78 14.74
C SER A 516 6.58 17.91 14.55
N LEU A 517 7.04 19.15 14.48
CA LEU A 517 8.44 19.50 14.53
C LEU A 517 8.77 19.91 15.98
N GLY A 518 9.62 19.14 16.64
CA GLY A 518 10.11 19.43 17.97
C GLY A 518 11.49 20.07 17.89
N GLY A 519 11.67 21.20 18.58
CA GLY A 519 12.99 21.78 18.83
C GLY A 519 13.77 20.96 19.85
#